data_4416d52db17d407acd8ca9846b996137
#
_entry.id   4416d52db17d407acd8ca9846b996137
#
_cell.length_a   1.000
_cell.length_b   1.000
_cell.length_c   1.000
_cell.angle_alpha   90.00
_cell.angle_beta   90.00
_cell.angle_gamma   90.00
#
_symmetry.space_group_name_H-M   'P 1'
#
loop_
_entity.id
_entity.type
_entity.pdbx_description
1 polymer ?
#
loop_
_entity_poly.entity_id
_entity_poly.type
_entity_poly.pdbx_seq_one_letter_code
_entity_poly.pdbx_strand_id
1 'polypeptide(L)'
;MGEALGGLKRTMMCGEPREANIGSKITLMGWVQRNRKLGGLEFIDLRDRTGIMQIVFGEEINVESFEKAKSVRPEYCIAVTGEVVKRQSPNENMPTGMVELLCEEIKILSESDTPPIYIKENLDAA
;
A
#
# COMPACT_ATOMS: atom_id res chain seq x y z
N MET A 1 0.93 -18.28 -5.77
CA MET A 1 2.03 -17.78 -6.61
C MET A 1 1.88 -16.28 -6.79
N GLY A 2 2.94 -15.53 -6.58
CA GLY A 2 2.87 -14.07 -6.64
C GLY A 2 3.14 -13.51 -8.04
N GLU A 3 2.81 -12.25 -8.21
CA GLU A 3 3.11 -11.53 -9.45
C GLU A 3 4.55 -11.03 -9.41
N ALA A 4 5.13 -10.84 -10.58
CA ALA A 4 6.45 -10.21 -10.68
C ALA A 4 6.30 -8.70 -10.54
N LEU A 5 7.36 -8.05 -10.07
CA LEU A 5 7.38 -6.59 -9.95
C LEU A 5 7.28 -5.88 -11.30
N GLY A 6 7.72 -6.54 -12.37
CA GLY A 6 7.83 -5.89 -13.67
C GLY A 6 8.85 -4.76 -13.58
N GLY A 7 8.47 -3.56 -13.95
CA GLY A 7 9.36 -2.41 -13.82
C GLY A 7 9.17 -1.60 -12.55
N LEU A 8 8.31 -2.06 -11.63
CA LEU A 8 8.04 -1.29 -10.42
C LEU A 8 9.24 -1.27 -9.47
N LYS A 9 9.53 -0.09 -8.93
CA LYS A 9 10.55 0.09 -7.91
C LYS A 9 9.94 0.87 -6.77
N ARG A 10 10.21 0.43 -5.54
CA ARG A 10 9.77 1.16 -4.36
C ARG A 10 10.42 2.54 -4.34
N THR A 11 9.63 3.59 -4.10
CA THR A 11 10.12 4.96 -4.03
C THR A 11 10.15 5.51 -2.62
N MET A 12 9.34 4.92 -1.71
CA MET A 12 9.32 5.30 -0.30
C MET A 12 9.03 4.07 0.54
N MET A 13 9.36 4.14 1.84
CA MET A 13 8.96 3.14 2.81
C MET A 13 7.57 3.49 3.34
N CYS A 14 6.84 2.49 3.85
CA CYS A 14 5.47 2.70 4.31
C CYS A 14 5.33 3.70 5.45
N GLY A 15 6.34 3.82 6.29
CA GLY A 15 6.31 4.75 7.42
C GLY A 15 6.77 6.17 7.10
N GLU A 16 7.12 6.45 5.85
CA GLU A 16 7.73 7.74 5.49
C GLU A 16 6.77 8.83 4.98
N PRO A 17 5.66 8.52 4.28
CA PRO A 17 4.83 9.59 3.68
C PRO A 17 4.27 10.55 4.73
N ARG A 18 4.29 11.82 4.40
CA ARG A 18 3.80 12.91 5.23
C ARG A 18 3.02 13.89 4.36
N GLU A 19 2.45 14.92 4.99
CA GLU A 19 1.70 15.95 4.27
C GLU A 19 2.52 16.62 3.17
N ALA A 20 3.82 16.74 3.34
CA ALA A 20 4.70 17.32 2.33
C ALA A 20 4.74 16.50 1.03
N ASN A 21 4.31 15.25 1.10
CA ASN A 21 4.30 14.35 -0.06
C ASN A 21 2.97 14.37 -0.82
N ILE A 22 1.97 15.11 -0.33
CA ILE A 22 0.67 15.19 -1.00
C ILE A 22 0.85 15.64 -2.44
N GLY A 23 0.22 14.90 -3.37
CA GLY A 23 0.34 15.15 -4.80
C GLY A 23 1.42 14.34 -5.49
N SER A 24 2.29 13.69 -4.70
CA SER A 24 3.34 12.84 -5.26
C SER A 24 2.81 11.47 -5.61
N LYS A 25 3.28 10.91 -6.72
CA LYS A 25 2.98 9.54 -7.08
C LYS A 25 4.13 8.67 -6.57
N ILE A 26 3.80 7.69 -5.73
CA ILE A 26 4.82 6.86 -5.08
C ILE A 26 4.46 5.38 -5.19
N THR A 27 5.47 4.53 -5.01
CA THR A 27 5.32 3.07 -4.96
C THR A 27 5.78 2.59 -3.60
N LEU A 28 4.91 1.83 -2.94
CA LEU A 28 5.19 1.24 -1.64
C LEU A 28 5.14 -0.28 -1.76
N MET A 29 5.92 -0.97 -0.95
CA MET A 29 5.91 -2.43 -0.86
C MET A 29 5.89 -2.82 0.60
N GLY A 30 5.08 -3.83 0.91
CA GLY A 30 5.00 -4.30 2.27
C GLY A 30 4.02 -5.45 2.37
N TRP A 31 3.62 -5.75 3.59
CA TRP A 31 2.62 -6.79 3.81
C TRP A 31 1.36 -6.17 4.40
N VAL A 32 0.24 -6.84 4.09
CA VAL A 32 -1.09 -6.38 4.51
C VAL A 32 -1.30 -6.73 5.97
N GLN A 33 -1.48 -5.70 6.80
CA GLN A 33 -1.83 -5.91 8.19
C GLN A 33 -3.34 -6.06 8.36
N ARG A 34 -4.11 -5.32 7.56
CA ARG A 34 -5.55 -5.30 7.67
C ARG A 34 -6.17 -4.88 6.35
N ASN A 35 -7.32 -5.48 6.00
CA ASN A 35 -8.11 -5.08 4.83
C ASN A 35 -9.55 -4.86 5.30
N ARG A 36 -10.08 -3.66 5.07
CA ARG A 36 -11.42 -3.27 5.52
C ARG A 36 -12.24 -2.76 4.36
N LYS A 37 -13.54 -3.06 4.39
CA LYS A 37 -14.50 -2.46 3.47
C LYS A 37 -15.29 -1.40 4.22
N LEU A 38 -15.39 -0.22 3.66
CA LEU A 38 -16.11 0.87 4.30
C LEU A 38 -16.61 1.86 3.25
N GLY A 39 -17.92 2.07 3.21
CA GLY A 39 -18.50 3.07 2.34
C GLY A 39 -18.22 2.90 0.85
N GLY A 40 -18.16 1.65 0.38
CA GLY A 40 -17.89 1.38 -1.03
C GLY A 40 -16.42 1.44 -1.41
N LEU A 41 -15.54 1.60 -0.43
CA LEU A 41 -14.10 1.62 -0.64
C LEU A 41 -13.44 0.44 0.05
N GLU A 42 -12.24 0.08 -0.40
CA GLU A 42 -11.38 -0.86 0.31
C GLU A 42 -10.24 -0.07 0.94
N PHE A 43 -9.96 -0.37 2.20
CA PHE A 43 -8.85 0.26 2.92
C PHE A 43 -7.88 -0.83 3.35
N ILE A 44 -6.64 -0.73 2.90
CA ILE A 44 -5.59 -1.67 3.30
C ILE A 44 -4.55 -0.93 4.14
N ASP A 45 -4.26 -1.47 5.32
CA ASP A 45 -3.13 -1.00 6.12
C ASP A 45 -1.92 -1.79 5.66
N LEU A 46 -1.02 -1.12 4.95
CA LEU A 46 0.19 -1.72 4.41
C LEU A 46 1.35 -1.42 5.34
N ARG A 47 2.03 -2.46 5.76
CA ARG A 47 3.10 -2.34 6.75
C ARG A 47 4.44 -2.78 6.19
N ASP A 48 5.48 -2.08 6.60
CA ASP A 48 6.85 -2.56 6.48
C ASP A 48 7.56 -2.25 7.81
N ARG A 49 8.86 -2.44 7.87
CA ARG A 49 9.61 -2.24 9.12
C ARG A 49 9.62 -0.78 9.61
N THR A 50 9.27 0.17 8.76
CA THR A 50 9.29 1.60 9.12
C THR A 50 7.94 2.09 9.65
N GLY A 51 6.85 1.37 9.38
CA GLY A 51 5.54 1.78 9.84
C GLY A 51 4.43 1.31 8.93
N ILE A 52 3.29 1.97 9.03
CA ILE A 52 2.06 1.60 8.34
C ILE A 52 1.57 2.77 7.50
N MET A 53 1.06 2.46 6.31
CA MET A 53 0.42 3.45 5.44
C MET A 53 -0.97 2.95 5.05
N GLN A 54 -1.97 3.83 5.09
CA GLN A 54 -3.31 3.49 4.64
C GLN A 54 -3.39 3.64 3.12
N ILE A 55 -3.82 2.57 2.47
CA ILE A 55 -3.99 2.52 1.02
C ILE A 55 -5.48 2.44 0.71
N VAL A 56 -5.98 3.30 -0.18
CA VAL A 56 -7.40 3.39 -0.51
C VAL A 56 -7.62 2.92 -1.94
N PHE A 57 -8.62 2.06 -2.11
CA PHE A 57 -9.03 1.53 -3.41
C PHE A 57 -10.50 1.86 -3.64
N GLY A 58 -10.85 2.25 -4.83
CA GLY A 58 -12.24 2.56 -5.18
C GLY A 58 -12.45 2.51 -6.68
N GLU A 59 -13.72 2.30 -7.10
CA GLU A 59 -14.03 2.24 -8.52
C GLU A 59 -13.68 3.54 -9.25
N GLU A 60 -13.84 4.68 -8.57
CA GLU A 60 -13.54 5.99 -9.16
C GLU A 60 -12.04 6.24 -9.27
N ILE A 61 -11.24 5.51 -8.51
CA ILE A 61 -9.79 5.64 -8.55
C ILE A 61 -9.23 4.74 -9.65
N ASN A 62 -9.53 3.44 -9.56
CA ASN A 62 -9.13 2.45 -10.57
C ASN A 62 -9.91 1.17 -10.34
N VAL A 63 -10.73 0.79 -11.32
CA VAL A 63 -11.61 -0.37 -11.20
C VAL A 63 -10.84 -1.67 -11.03
N GLU A 64 -9.79 -1.85 -11.82
CA GLU A 64 -9.02 -3.10 -11.77
C GLU A 64 -8.35 -3.29 -10.42
N SER A 65 -7.73 -2.23 -9.90
CA SER A 65 -7.09 -2.28 -8.59
C SER A 65 -8.10 -2.50 -7.48
N PHE A 66 -9.25 -1.86 -7.57
CA PHE A 66 -10.32 -2.01 -6.59
C PHE A 66 -10.82 -3.46 -6.54
N GLU A 67 -11.08 -4.08 -7.70
CA GLU A 67 -11.53 -5.47 -7.73
C GLU A 67 -10.46 -6.40 -7.18
N LYS A 68 -9.21 -6.15 -7.52
CA LYS A 68 -8.09 -6.97 -7.06
C LYS A 68 -7.90 -6.85 -5.55
N ALA A 69 -8.08 -5.64 -5.01
CA ALA A 69 -7.93 -5.41 -3.57
C ALA A 69 -8.92 -6.19 -2.74
N LYS A 70 -10.10 -6.49 -3.29
CA LYS A 70 -11.11 -7.25 -2.55
C LYS A 70 -10.66 -8.65 -2.16
N SER A 71 -9.73 -9.23 -2.93
CA SER A 71 -9.23 -10.58 -2.69
C SER A 71 -8.00 -10.62 -1.79
N VAL A 72 -7.44 -9.46 -1.45
CA VAL A 72 -6.22 -9.38 -0.66
C VAL A 72 -6.51 -9.66 0.81
N ARG A 73 -5.71 -10.53 1.40
CA ARG A 73 -5.89 -10.93 2.80
C ARG A 73 -4.72 -10.45 3.65
N PRO A 74 -4.90 -10.36 4.97
CA PRO A 74 -3.77 -10.10 5.87
C PRO A 74 -2.62 -11.05 5.58
N GLU A 75 -1.41 -10.56 5.75
CA GLU A 75 -0.15 -11.27 5.52
C GLU A 75 0.27 -11.39 4.06
N TYR A 76 -0.61 -11.04 3.11
CA TYR A 76 -0.18 -10.94 1.70
C TYR A 76 0.91 -9.88 1.58
N CYS A 77 1.88 -10.13 0.72
CA CYS A 77 2.89 -9.14 0.37
C CYS A 77 2.49 -8.49 -0.94
N ILE A 78 2.39 -7.17 -0.96
CA ILE A 78 1.91 -6.45 -2.13
C ILE A 78 2.79 -5.24 -2.45
N ALA A 79 2.74 -4.80 -3.72
CA ALA A 79 3.30 -3.53 -4.15
C ALA A 79 2.15 -2.66 -4.64
N VAL A 80 2.12 -1.40 -4.24
CA VAL A 80 1.07 -0.46 -4.62
C VAL A 80 1.68 0.83 -5.14
N THR A 81 1.07 1.39 -6.18
CA THR A 81 1.47 2.66 -6.76
C THR A 81 0.25 3.57 -6.78
N GLY A 82 0.43 4.80 -6.37
CA GLY A 82 -0.67 5.77 -6.39
C GLY A 82 -0.24 7.13 -5.92
N GLU A 83 -1.23 7.99 -5.73
CA GLU A 83 -1.00 9.37 -5.32
C GLU A 83 -1.24 9.55 -3.84
N VAL A 84 -0.33 10.27 -3.18
CA VAL A 84 -0.50 10.64 -1.76
C VAL A 84 -1.51 11.79 -1.69
N VAL A 85 -2.53 11.60 -0.86
CA VAL A 85 -3.54 12.63 -0.63
C VAL A 85 -3.79 12.79 0.87
N LYS A 86 -4.49 13.85 1.24
CA LYS A 86 -4.86 14.07 2.63
C LYS A 86 -5.96 13.09 3.04
N ARG A 87 -5.85 12.49 4.23
CA ARG A 87 -6.90 11.60 4.74
C ARG A 87 -8.15 12.39 5.06
N GLN A 88 -9.31 11.82 4.76
CA GLN A 88 -10.58 12.41 5.16
C GLN A 88 -10.77 12.33 6.68
N SER A 89 -10.26 11.26 7.28
CA SER A 89 -10.32 11.07 8.73
C SER A 89 -8.89 10.90 9.26
N PRO A 90 -8.19 12.01 9.53
CA PRO A 90 -6.81 11.93 10.01
C PRO A 90 -6.69 11.18 11.34
N ASN A 91 -5.59 10.46 11.49
CA ASN A 91 -5.28 9.75 12.71
C ASN A 91 -3.95 10.27 13.26
N GLU A 92 -4.03 11.16 14.24
CA GLU A 92 -2.83 11.80 14.81
C GLU A 92 -1.95 10.83 15.59
N ASN A 93 -2.45 9.63 15.91
CA ASN A 93 -1.69 8.63 16.64
C ASN A 93 -0.73 7.84 15.75
N MET A 94 -0.76 8.09 14.44
CA MET A 94 0.14 7.44 13.49
C MET A 94 1.01 8.47 12.79
N PRO A 95 2.32 8.19 12.59
CA PRO A 95 3.17 9.13 11.85
C PRO A 95 2.68 9.45 10.44
N THR A 96 2.07 8.48 9.74
CA THR A 96 1.52 8.69 8.41
C THR A 96 0.02 9.02 8.43
N GLY A 97 -0.54 9.24 9.60
CA GLY A 97 -1.99 9.33 9.78
C GLY A 97 -2.68 10.53 9.17
N MET A 98 -1.93 11.51 8.65
CA MET A 98 -2.51 12.68 7.99
C MET A 98 -2.71 12.46 6.50
N VAL A 99 -2.16 11.38 5.94
CA VAL A 99 -2.19 11.11 4.50
C VAL A 99 -2.62 9.68 4.22
N GLU A 100 -3.02 9.43 2.97
CA GLU A 100 -3.34 8.09 2.47
C GLU A 100 -2.92 8.01 1.02
N LEU A 101 -2.83 6.80 0.49
CA LEU A 101 -2.46 6.57 -0.90
C LEU A 101 -3.69 6.15 -1.70
N LEU A 102 -4.05 6.91 -2.73
CA LEU A 102 -5.09 6.49 -3.67
C LEU A 102 -4.44 5.54 -4.67
N CYS A 103 -4.72 4.26 -4.54
CA CYS A 103 -4.02 3.24 -5.30
C CYS A 103 -4.51 3.14 -6.74
N GLU A 104 -3.59 3.28 -7.67
CA GLU A 104 -3.85 3.14 -9.11
C GLU A 104 -3.43 1.79 -9.63
N GLU A 105 -2.41 1.18 -9.02
CA GLU A 105 -1.92 -0.13 -9.45
C GLU A 105 -1.51 -0.95 -8.24
N ILE A 106 -1.89 -2.22 -8.24
CA ILE A 106 -1.51 -3.16 -7.17
C ILE A 106 -0.97 -4.45 -7.79
N LYS A 107 0.09 -4.98 -7.19
CA LYS A 107 0.61 -6.30 -7.54
C LYS A 107 0.68 -7.15 -6.28
N ILE A 108 0.14 -8.36 -6.35
CA ILE A 108 0.21 -9.32 -5.26
C ILE A 108 1.50 -10.11 -5.46
N LEU A 109 2.49 -9.84 -4.61
CA LEU A 109 3.82 -10.42 -4.75
C LEU A 109 3.92 -11.79 -4.08
N SER A 110 3.17 -11.99 -3.00
CA SER A 110 3.13 -13.26 -2.28
C SER A 110 1.85 -13.31 -1.47
N GLU A 111 1.27 -14.51 -1.35
CA GLU A 111 0.07 -14.71 -0.55
C GLU A 111 0.40 -15.12 0.89
N SER A 112 1.60 -14.80 1.33
CA SER A 112 2.04 -15.07 2.70
C SER A 112 2.96 -13.94 3.13
N ASP A 113 3.26 -13.89 4.42
CA ASP A 113 4.18 -12.89 4.97
C ASP A 113 5.65 -13.20 4.67
N THR A 114 5.92 -14.29 3.93
CA THR A 114 7.27 -14.63 3.49
C THR A 114 7.45 -14.14 2.05
N PRO A 115 7.99 -12.94 1.84
CA PRO A 115 8.11 -12.40 0.49
C PRO A 115 9.20 -13.11 -0.31
N PRO A 116 9.11 -13.05 -1.66
CA PRO A 116 10.22 -13.51 -2.49
C PRO A 116 11.51 -12.79 -2.12
N ILE A 117 12.65 -13.41 -2.39
CA ILE A 117 13.97 -12.88 -1.99
C ILE A 117 14.17 -11.44 -2.45
N TYR A 118 13.84 -11.12 -3.70
CA TYR A 118 14.05 -9.77 -4.23
C TYR A 118 13.19 -8.71 -3.53
N ILE A 119 12.02 -9.11 -3.02
CA ILE A 119 11.15 -8.22 -2.25
C ILE A 119 11.70 -8.07 -0.84
N LYS A 120 12.19 -9.15 -0.25
CA LYS A 120 12.78 -9.12 1.08
C LYS A 120 13.96 -8.17 1.12
N GLU A 121 14.81 -8.16 0.11
CA GLU A 121 15.92 -7.22 0.03
C GLU A 121 15.42 -5.78 -0.02
N ASN A 122 14.38 -5.49 -0.78
CA ASN A 122 13.79 -4.16 -0.85
C ASN A 122 13.16 -3.73 0.47
N LEU A 123 12.51 -4.64 1.18
CA LEU A 123 11.86 -4.33 2.44
C LEU A 123 12.87 -4.14 3.57
N ASP A 124 13.99 -4.85 3.52
CA ASP A 124 15.00 -4.81 4.56
C ASP A 124 16.08 -3.76 4.30
N ALA A 125 16.14 -3.21 3.10
CA ALA A 125 17.13 -2.19 2.76
C ALA A 125 16.91 -0.94 3.60
N ALA A 126 17.94 -0.51 4.28
CA ALA A 126 17.87 0.64 5.16
C ALA A 126 17.88 1.94 4.36
#